data_d3cfadbf82bc3110273f3a4a7466bc82
#
_entry.id   d3cfadbf82bc3110273f3a4a7466bc82
#
_cell.length_a   1.000
_cell.length_b   1.000
_cell.length_c   1.000
_cell.angle_alpha   90.00
_cell.angle_beta   90.00
_cell.angle_gamma   90.00
#
_symmetry.space_group_name_H-M   'P 1'
#
loop_
_entity.id
_entity.type
_entity.pdbx_description
1 polymer ?
#
loop_
_entity_poly.entity_id
_entity_poly.type
_entity_poly.pdbx_seq_one_letter_code
_entity_poly.pdbx_strand_id
1 'polypeptide(L)'
;MPPLVSDSAPAPAVASGRPVPVFPRDGRLIGLVGTRLAGAAAITAGALSIIIGVLQFLFPQDEDPAIDPRTRVILAMFTVSLWALAVLFLGLARHARSSWGAVTAATGTVLLTVGTITSAVNGIDLEFFPAVAMLANALWLVGAIALCVSLVRARRVSLWIALPLPFVQVPLLFFSQVGGGVPAGLFLAAVGLALLAGGIDARARRLARRAG
;
A
#
# COMPACT_ATOMS: atom_id res chain seq x y z
N MET A 1 80.05 -6.99 14.10
CA MET A 1 78.59 -7.24 14.00
C MET A 1 77.91 -5.95 13.52
N PRO A 2 77.44 -5.92 12.30
CA PRO A 2 76.70 -4.75 11.81
C PRO A 2 75.24 -4.86 12.28
N PRO A 3 74.52 -3.72 12.49
CA PRO A 3 73.09 -3.69 12.91
C PRO A 3 72.13 -4.05 11.78
N LEU A 4 71.17 -4.90 12.11
CA LEU A 4 70.02 -5.24 11.23
C LEU A 4 69.16 -4.03 10.99
N VAL A 5 69.12 -3.54 9.74
CA VAL A 5 68.15 -2.55 9.28
C VAL A 5 66.84 -3.28 9.08
N SER A 6 65.87 -2.92 9.89
CA SER A 6 64.48 -3.38 9.77
C SER A 6 63.78 -2.61 8.64
N ASP A 7 63.60 -3.25 7.48
CA ASP A 7 62.77 -2.76 6.38
C ASP A 7 61.28 -2.90 6.77
N SER A 8 60.72 -1.85 7.30
CA SER A 8 59.25 -1.73 7.49
C SER A 8 58.60 -1.43 6.13
N ALA A 9 58.01 -2.44 5.52
CA ALA A 9 57.19 -2.30 4.33
C ALA A 9 56.01 -1.33 4.60
N PRO A 10 55.74 -0.37 3.69
CA PRO A 10 54.59 0.53 3.85
C PRO A 10 53.27 -0.24 3.75
N ALA A 11 52.36 0.01 4.70
CA ALA A 11 51.00 -0.56 4.71
C ALA A 11 50.27 -0.21 3.40
N PRO A 12 49.49 -1.16 2.82
CA PRO A 12 48.73 -0.90 1.61
C PRO A 12 47.73 0.22 1.85
N ALA A 13 47.77 1.24 0.98
CA ALA A 13 46.83 2.33 0.98
C ALA A 13 45.38 1.79 0.86
N VAL A 14 44.59 2.05 1.87
CA VAL A 14 43.16 1.75 1.87
C VAL A 14 42.52 2.48 0.69
N ALA A 15 42.07 1.71 -0.30
CA ALA A 15 41.42 2.21 -1.48
C ALA A 15 40.21 3.07 -1.03
N SER A 16 40.32 4.37 -1.37
CA SER A 16 39.23 5.34 -1.14
C SER A 16 37.93 4.78 -1.70
N GLY A 17 37.01 4.45 -0.79
CA GLY A 17 35.70 3.95 -1.17
C GLY A 17 35.04 4.91 -2.14
N ARG A 18 34.74 4.44 -3.36
CA ARG A 18 33.90 5.16 -4.31
C ARG A 18 32.63 5.59 -3.59
N PRO A 19 32.24 6.86 -3.64
CA PRO A 19 30.98 7.31 -3.06
C PRO A 19 29.87 6.47 -3.70
N VAL A 20 29.18 5.67 -2.88
CA VAL A 20 27.97 4.95 -3.30
C VAL A 20 27.00 6.04 -3.79
N PRO A 21 26.48 5.97 -5.02
CA PRO A 21 25.54 6.96 -5.51
C PRO A 21 24.37 7.02 -4.55
N VAL A 22 24.27 8.13 -3.82
CA VAL A 22 23.10 8.45 -3.00
C VAL A 22 22.04 8.85 -4.01
N PHE A 23 21.19 7.90 -4.41
CA PHE A 23 19.99 8.23 -5.16
C PHE A 23 19.25 9.32 -4.41
N PRO A 24 18.88 10.44 -5.05
CA PRO A 24 18.10 11.46 -4.42
C PRO A 24 16.86 10.77 -3.82
N ARG A 25 16.68 10.90 -2.51
CA ARG A 25 15.46 10.48 -1.85
C ARG A 25 14.37 11.37 -2.43
N ASP A 26 13.61 10.82 -3.40
CA ASP A 26 12.44 11.45 -3.99
C ASP A 26 11.31 11.58 -2.95
N GLY A 27 11.68 12.13 -1.79
CA GLY A 27 10.83 12.15 -0.61
C GLY A 27 9.80 13.29 -0.56
N ARG A 28 9.74 14.18 -1.58
CA ARG A 28 8.89 15.37 -1.47
C ARG A 28 7.40 15.04 -1.60
N LEU A 29 6.99 14.17 -2.52
CA LEU A 29 5.57 13.78 -2.66
C LEU A 29 5.10 12.86 -1.52
N ILE A 30 5.99 11.97 -1.04
CA ILE A 30 5.70 11.02 0.05
C ILE A 30 5.63 11.75 1.40
N GLY A 31 6.31 12.87 1.54
CA GLY A 31 6.25 13.72 2.74
C GLY A 31 4.89 14.37 2.99
N LEU A 32 4.03 14.49 1.97
CA LEU A 32 2.71 15.12 2.07
C LEU A 32 1.69 14.24 2.82
N VAL A 33 1.79 12.91 2.71
CA VAL A 33 0.87 11.99 3.38
C VAL A 33 1.38 11.66 4.78
N GLY A 34 0.90 12.41 5.77
CA GLY A 34 1.21 12.14 7.19
C GLY A 34 0.64 10.82 7.69
N THR A 35 1.26 10.22 8.72
CA THR A 35 0.78 8.97 9.35
C THR A 35 -0.68 9.06 9.80
N ARG A 36 -1.11 10.23 10.29
CA ARG A 36 -2.51 10.47 10.69
C ARG A 36 -3.47 10.43 9.51
N LEU A 37 -3.10 11.05 8.38
CA LEU A 37 -3.91 11.02 7.16
C LEU A 37 -4.01 9.59 6.60
N ALA A 38 -2.89 8.85 6.57
CA ALA A 38 -2.91 7.45 6.18
C ALA A 38 -3.78 6.58 7.09
N GLY A 39 -3.75 6.84 8.41
CA GLY A 39 -4.59 6.16 9.38
C GLY A 39 -6.08 6.45 9.18
N ALA A 40 -6.43 7.72 8.99
CA ALA A 40 -7.81 8.12 8.69
C ALA A 40 -8.28 7.49 7.36
N ALA A 41 -7.45 7.54 6.32
CA ALA A 41 -7.75 6.93 5.02
C ALA A 41 -7.97 5.40 5.15
N ALA A 42 -7.15 4.71 5.94
CA ALA A 42 -7.32 3.27 6.18
C ALA A 42 -8.64 2.95 6.89
N ILE A 43 -9.05 3.77 7.89
CA ILE A 43 -10.35 3.62 8.55
C ILE A 43 -11.50 3.87 7.56
N THR A 44 -11.40 4.93 6.74
CA THR A 44 -12.41 5.24 5.72
C THR A 44 -12.52 4.09 4.70
N ALA A 45 -11.40 3.62 4.15
CA ALA A 45 -11.39 2.47 3.25
C ALA A 45 -11.99 1.23 3.91
N GLY A 46 -11.63 0.97 5.17
CA GLY A 46 -12.16 -0.14 5.95
C GLY A 46 -13.66 -0.07 6.18
N ALA A 47 -14.17 1.08 6.63
CA ALA A 47 -15.60 1.28 6.87
C ALA A 47 -16.42 1.12 5.57
N LEU A 48 -15.98 1.76 4.48
CA LEU A 48 -16.64 1.64 3.18
C LEU A 48 -16.61 0.20 2.66
N SER A 49 -15.47 -0.50 2.79
CA SER A 49 -15.37 -1.91 2.38
C SER A 49 -16.32 -2.82 3.15
N ILE A 50 -16.51 -2.59 4.46
CA ILE A 50 -17.48 -3.35 5.28
C ILE A 50 -18.90 -3.07 4.76
N ILE A 51 -19.27 -1.80 4.57
CA ILE A 51 -20.60 -1.42 4.11
C ILE A 51 -20.87 -2.03 2.73
N ILE A 52 -19.93 -1.89 1.78
CA ILE A 52 -20.02 -2.47 0.45
C ILE A 52 -20.18 -4.00 0.54
N GLY A 53 -19.34 -4.67 1.33
CA GLY A 53 -19.40 -6.13 1.48
C GLY A 53 -20.73 -6.62 2.04
N VAL A 54 -21.31 -5.90 3.01
CA VAL A 54 -22.64 -6.19 3.55
C VAL A 54 -23.73 -5.93 2.50
N LEU A 55 -23.68 -4.81 1.81
CA LEU A 55 -24.66 -4.47 0.77
C LEU A 55 -24.64 -5.48 -0.38
N GLN A 56 -23.46 -5.88 -0.85
CA GLN A 56 -23.34 -6.87 -1.92
C GLN A 56 -23.75 -8.28 -1.49
N PHE A 57 -23.52 -8.65 -0.23
CA PHE A 57 -23.98 -9.92 0.33
C PHE A 57 -25.51 -9.98 0.44
N LEU A 58 -26.13 -8.91 0.91
CA LEU A 58 -27.60 -8.84 1.06
C LEU A 58 -28.33 -8.64 -0.28
N PHE A 59 -27.65 -7.98 -1.20
CA PHE A 59 -28.20 -7.59 -2.50
C PHE A 59 -27.14 -7.88 -3.59
N PRO A 60 -26.98 -9.18 -3.98
CA PRO A 60 -26.08 -9.54 -5.06
C PRO A 60 -26.40 -8.77 -6.34
N GLN A 61 -25.36 -8.41 -7.08
CA GLN A 61 -25.53 -7.70 -8.34
C GLN A 61 -25.93 -8.69 -9.44
N ASP A 62 -26.91 -8.28 -10.25
CA ASP A 62 -27.31 -9.00 -11.46
C ASP A 62 -26.35 -8.73 -12.63
N GLU A 63 -26.60 -9.37 -13.79
CA GLU A 63 -25.71 -9.32 -14.97
C GLU A 63 -25.50 -7.90 -15.54
N ASP A 64 -26.42 -6.97 -15.26
CA ASP A 64 -26.34 -5.57 -15.71
C ASP A 64 -26.30 -4.58 -14.52
N PRO A 65 -25.19 -4.60 -13.78
CA PRO A 65 -25.09 -3.98 -12.46
C PRO A 65 -25.21 -2.45 -12.46
N ALA A 66 -24.91 -1.79 -13.60
CA ALA A 66 -24.78 -0.34 -13.62
C ALA A 66 -26.09 0.43 -13.86
N ILE A 67 -27.19 -0.26 -14.18
CA ILE A 67 -28.50 0.36 -14.42
C ILE A 67 -29.21 0.64 -13.09
N ASP A 68 -29.02 -0.19 -12.08
CA ASP A 68 -29.64 0.00 -10.77
C ASP A 68 -29.00 1.18 -10.01
N PRO A 69 -29.79 2.16 -9.50
CA PRO A 69 -29.31 3.24 -8.66
C PRO A 69 -28.48 2.79 -7.45
N ARG A 70 -28.80 1.63 -6.87
CA ARG A 70 -28.08 1.03 -5.75
C ARG A 70 -26.66 0.67 -6.15
N THR A 71 -26.48 0.04 -7.31
CA THR A 71 -25.17 -0.32 -7.84
C THR A 71 -24.31 0.91 -8.11
N ARG A 72 -24.89 2.01 -8.59
CA ARG A 72 -24.18 3.29 -8.76
C ARG A 72 -23.65 3.81 -7.43
N VAL A 73 -24.45 3.72 -6.36
CA VAL A 73 -24.01 4.11 -5.00
C VAL A 73 -22.85 3.22 -4.53
N ILE A 74 -22.96 1.91 -4.73
CA ILE A 74 -21.88 0.96 -4.38
C ILE A 74 -20.61 1.29 -5.15
N LEU A 75 -20.68 1.54 -6.45
CA LEU A 75 -19.53 1.93 -7.28
C LEU A 75 -18.89 3.25 -6.82
N ALA A 76 -19.71 4.24 -6.45
CA ALA A 76 -19.23 5.50 -5.90
C ALA A 76 -18.49 5.28 -4.55
N MET A 77 -19.06 4.50 -3.66
CA MET A 77 -18.44 4.14 -2.38
C MET A 77 -17.14 3.35 -2.60
N PHE A 78 -17.12 2.45 -3.58
CA PHE A 78 -15.94 1.69 -3.95
C PHE A 78 -14.83 2.60 -4.48
N THR A 79 -15.17 3.58 -5.34
CA THR A 79 -14.24 4.61 -5.83
C THR A 79 -13.57 5.36 -4.67
N VAL A 80 -14.35 5.83 -3.70
CA VAL A 80 -13.82 6.53 -2.52
C VAL A 80 -12.93 5.60 -1.68
N SER A 81 -13.33 4.33 -1.53
CA SER A 81 -12.52 3.31 -0.82
C SER A 81 -11.18 3.08 -1.51
N LEU A 82 -11.13 2.99 -2.84
CA LEU A 82 -9.90 2.83 -3.62
C LEU A 82 -8.97 4.05 -3.48
N TRP A 83 -9.50 5.27 -3.48
CA TRP A 83 -8.69 6.47 -3.25
C TRP A 83 -8.13 6.52 -1.84
N ALA A 84 -8.95 6.18 -0.85
CA ALA A 84 -8.48 6.07 0.53
C ALA A 84 -7.39 5.01 0.68
N LEU A 85 -7.51 3.87 -0.02
CA LEU A 85 -6.49 2.82 -0.05
C LEU A 85 -5.20 3.30 -0.72
N ALA A 86 -5.27 4.09 -1.81
CA ALA A 86 -4.10 4.71 -2.42
C ALA A 86 -3.36 5.63 -1.43
N VAL A 87 -4.10 6.46 -0.68
CA VAL A 87 -3.54 7.32 0.38
C VAL A 87 -2.88 6.48 1.47
N LEU A 88 -3.48 5.37 1.88
CA LEU A 88 -2.87 4.43 2.84
C LEU A 88 -1.53 3.89 2.32
N PHE A 89 -1.47 3.39 1.07
CA PHE A 89 -0.22 2.88 0.50
C PHE A 89 0.88 3.94 0.48
N LEU A 90 0.58 5.16 0.04
CA LEU A 90 1.53 6.28 0.04
C LEU A 90 1.98 6.64 1.46
N GLY A 91 1.08 6.60 2.44
CA GLY A 91 1.43 6.83 3.84
C GLY A 91 2.35 5.75 4.42
N LEU A 92 2.15 4.49 4.06
CA LEU A 92 3.00 3.37 4.48
C LEU A 92 4.41 3.44 3.86
N ALA A 93 4.58 4.10 2.71
CA ALA A 93 5.89 4.29 2.08
C ALA A 93 6.91 4.95 3.01
N ARG A 94 6.48 5.79 3.95
CA ARG A 94 7.35 6.44 4.94
C ARG A 94 8.04 5.46 5.89
N HIS A 95 7.43 4.31 6.09
CA HIS A 95 7.94 3.25 6.96
C HIS A 95 8.71 2.18 6.18
N ALA A 96 8.66 2.22 4.85
CA ALA A 96 9.35 1.31 3.94
C ALA A 96 10.78 1.78 3.64
N ARG A 97 11.63 0.86 3.15
CA ARG A 97 12.97 1.20 2.63
C ARG A 97 12.93 1.86 1.26
N SER A 98 11.91 1.54 0.48
CA SER A 98 11.70 2.02 -0.87
C SER A 98 10.23 2.37 -1.06
N SER A 99 9.97 3.43 -1.78
CA SER A 99 8.61 3.96 -2.02
C SER A 99 7.96 3.44 -3.31
N TRP A 100 8.74 2.86 -4.23
CA TRP A 100 8.20 2.49 -5.54
C TRP A 100 7.04 1.51 -5.45
N GLY A 101 7.10 0.52 -4.55
CA GLY A 101 6.00 -0.43 -4.34
C GLY A 101 4.70 0.26 -3.90
N ALA A 102 4.81 1.27 -3.01
CA ALA A 102 3.65 2.04 -2.59
C ALA A 102 3.06 2.89 -3.72
N VAL A 103 3.92 3.54 -4.52
CA VAL A 103 3.48 4.33 -5.68
C VAL A 103 2.81 3.43 -6.71
N THR A 104 3.41 2.28 -7.03
CA THR A 104 2.85 1.32 -7.99
C THR A 104 1.50 0.77 -7.51
N ALA A 105 1.37 0.39 -6.23
CA ALA A 105 0.10 -0.06 -5.66
C ALA A 105 -0.97 1.05 -5.69
N ALA A 106 -0.61 2.28 -5.31
CA ALA A 106 -1.51 3.42 -5.36
C ALA A 106 -1.95 3.74 -6.80
N THR A 107 -1.04 3.66 -7.78
CA THR A 107 -1.38 3.82 -9.20
C THR A 107 -2.37 2.75 -9.64
N GLY A 108 -2.16 1.48 -9.28
CA GLY A 108 -3.09 0.40 -9.59
C GLY A 108 -4.49 0.65 -9.02
N THR A 109 -4.59 1.05 -7.73
CA THR A 109 -5.89 1.36 -7.13
C THR A 109 -6.58 2.57 -7.77
N VAL A 110 -5.84 3.61 -8.13
CA VAL A 110 -6.39 4.79 -8.83
C VAL A 110 -6.86 4.42 -10.25
N LEU A 111 -6.12 3.59 -10.98
CA LEU A 111 -6.55 3.13 -12.30
C LEU A 111 -7.85 2.33 -12.27
N LEU A 112 -8.10 1.54 -11.22
CA LEU A 112 -9.39 0.85 -11.04
C LEU A 112 -10.55 1.82 -10.92
N THR A 113 -10.33 3.04 -10.41
CA THR A 113 -11.41 4.02 -10.30
C THR A 113 -11.90 4.54 -11.65
N VAL A 114 -11.12 4.40 -12.71
CA VAL A 114 -11.56 4.74 -14.07
C VAL A 114 -12.79 3.89 -14.43
N GLY A 115 -12.73 2.58 -14.19
CA GLY A 115 -13.87 1.70 -14.43
C GLY A 115 -15.06 2.03 -13.54
N THR A 116 -14.86 2.10 -12.23
CA THR A 116 -15.97 2.35 -11.30
C THR A 116 -16.68 3.69 -11.59
N ILE A 117 -15.93 4.73 -11.97
CA ILE A 117 -16.50 6.03 -12.33
C ILE A 117 -17.24 5.95 -13.68
N THR A 118 -16.60 5.37 -14.71
CA THR A 118 -17.21 5.30 -16.05
C THR A 118 -18.45 4.43 -16.04
N SER A 119 -18.45 3.30 -15.36
CA SER A 119 -19.61 2.43 -15.23
C SER A 119 -20.73 3.11 -14.42
N ALA A 120 -20.40 3.82 -13.33
CA ALA A 120 -21.40 4.56 -12.55
C ALA A 120 -22.07 5.69 -13.35
N VAL A 121 -21.32 6.36 -14.25
CA VAL A 121 -21.84 7.47 -15.08
C VAL A 121 -22.60 6.95 -16.30
N ASN A 122 -22.01 6.01 -17.04
CA ASN A 122 -22.54 5.56 -18.33
C ASN A 122 -23.61 4.46 -18.20
N GLY A 123 -23.67 3.78 -17.05
CA GLY A 123 -24.57 2.65 -16.85
C GLY A 123 -24.08 1.33 -17.47
N ILE A 124 -22.94 1.33 -18.13
CA ILE A 124 -22.31 0.16 -18.75
C ILE A 124 -20.80 0.24 -18.58
N ASP A 125 -20.15 -0.91 -18.59
CA ASP A 125 -18.69 -0.99 -18.65
C ASP A 125 -18.21 -0.65 -20.07
N LEU A 126 -17.16 0.14 -20.15
CA LEU A 126 -16.53 0.47 -21.42
C LEU A 126 -15.73 -0.74 -21.95
N GLU A 127 -15.75 -0.97 -23.27
CA GLU A 127 -15.09 -2.13 -23.91
C GLU A 127 -13.60 -2.28 -23.57
N PHE A 128 -12.89 -1.17 -23.35
CA PHE A 128 -11.47 -1.20 -22.98
C PHE A 128 -11.23 -1.47 -21.50
N PHE A 129 -12.27 -1.39 -20.65
CA PHE A 129 -12.11 -1.49 -19.19
C PHE A 129 -11.51 -2.82 -18.73
N PRO A 130 -11.81 -3.99 -19.28
CA PRO A 130 -11.17 -5.25 -18.88
C PRO A 130 -9.65 -5.21 -19.00
N ALA A 131 -9.10 -4.58 -20.04
CA ALA A 131 -7.66 -4.42 -20.23
C ALA A 131 -7.05 -3.46 -19.17
N VAL A 132 -7.73 -2.34 -18.89
CA VAL A 132 -7.33 -1.40 -17.85
C VAL A 132 -7.41 -2.05 -16.48
N ALA A 133 -8.48 -2.80 -16.18
CA ALA A 133 -8.65 -3.51 -14.93
C ALA A 133 -7.56 -4.57 -14.70
N MET A 134 -7.20 -5.33 -15.74
CA MET A 134 -6.12 -6.31 -15.65
C MET A 134 -4.78 -5.64 -15.32
N LEU A 135 -4.44 -4.56 -16.02
CA LEU A 135 -3.22 -3.79 -15.74
C LEU A 135 -3.24 -3.19 -14.32
N ALA A 136 -4.36 -2.59 -13.94
CA ALA A 136 -4.53 -1.96 -12.64
C ALA A 136 -4.39 -2.98 -11.49
N ASN A 137 -4.99 -4.15 -11.64
CA ASN A 137 -4.89 -5.25 -10.67
C ASN A 137 -3.45 -5.79 -10.58
N ALA A 138 -2.76 -5.93 -11.71
CA ALA A 138 -1.36 -6.33 -11.73
C ALA A 138 -0.47 -5.31 -11.03
N LEU A 139 -0.64 -4.01 -11.30
CA LEU A 139 0.09 -2.94 -10.63
C LEU A 139 -0.19 -2.91 -9.12
N TRP A 140 -1.45 -3.05 -8.72
CA TRP A 140 -1.80 -3.13 -7.31
C TRP A 140 -1.10 -4.31 -6.63
N LEU A 141 -1.24 -5.52 -7.17
CA LEU A 141 -0.66 -6.73 -6.58
C LEU A 141 0.87 -6.65 -6.49
N VAL A 142 1.54 -6.35 -7.60
CA VAL A 142 3.01 -6.23 -7.66
C VAL A 142 3.50 -5.13 -6.72
N GLY A 143 2.83 -3.98 -6.74
CA GLY A 143 3.13 -2.86 -5.85
C GLY A 143 2.96 -3.20 -4.38
N ALA A 144 1.86 -3.87 -4.01
CA ALA A 144 1.58 -4.28 -2.65
C ALA A 144 2.58 -5.35 -2.14
N ILE A 145 2.98 -6.31 -2.99
CA ILE A 145 4.03 -7.29 -2.66
C ILE A 145 5.37 -6.57 -2.42
N ALA A 146 5.76 -5.66 -3.31
CA ALA A 146 6.99 -4.90 -3.17
C ALA A 146 6.99 -4.01 -1.93
N LEU A 147 5.85 -3.36 -1.63
CA LEU A 147 5.67 -2.60 -0.40
C LEU A 147 5.77 -3.51 0.83
N CYS A 148 5.10 -4.66 0.84
CA CYS A 148 5.19 -5.65 1.91
C CYS A 148 6.65 -6.05 2.18
N VAL A 149 7.39 -6.47 1.15
CA VAL A 149 8.82 -6.83 1.26
C VAL A 149 9.65 -5.67 1.82
N SER A 150 9.39 -4.45 1.34
CA SER A 150 10.09 -3.25 1.80
C SER A 150 9.80 -2.91 3.27
N LEU A 151 8.54 -3.06 3.72
CA LEU A 151 8.14 -2.87 5.11
C LEU A 151 8.76 -3.92 6.04
N VAL A 152 8.72 -5.20 5.64
CA VAL A 152 9.31 -6.32 6.39
C VAL A 152 10.82 -6.11 6.56
N ARG A 153 11.52 -5.77 5.47
CA ARG A 153 12.97 -5.47 5.50
C ARG A 153 13.31 -4.24 6.33
N ALA A 154 12.43 -3.25 6.39
CA ALA A 154 12.60 -2.06 7.23
C ALA A 154 12.42 -2.36 8.72
N ARG A 155 11.73 -3.43 9.09
CA ARG A 155 11.40 -3.85 10.47
C ARG A 155 10.68 -2.77 11.30
N ARG A 156 10.12 -1.75 10.65
CA ARG A 156 9.43 -0.62 11.32
C ARG A 156 7.96 -0.90 11.56
N VAL A 157 7.38 -1.80 10.77
CA VAL A 157 5.96 -2.18 10.81
C VAL A 157 5.83 -3.62 11.29
N SER A 158 4.74 -3.92 11.97
CA SER A 158 4.45 -5.29 12.43
C SER A 158 4.12 -6.21 11.24
N LEU A 159 4.52 -7.48 11.32
CA LEU A 159 4.26 -8.46 10.27
C LEU A 159 2.77 -8.64 10.00
N TRP A 160 1.91 -8.56 11.03
CA TRP A 160 0.46 -8.67 10.86
C TRP A 160 -0.16 -7.54 10.01
N ILE A 161 0.54 -6.39 9.89
CA ILE A 161 0.15 -5.29 8.98
C ILE A 161 0.73 -5.52 7.59
N ALA A 162 2.01 -5.91 7.51
CA ALA A 162 2.71 -5.98 6.23
C ALA A 162 2.27 -7.19 5.38
N LEU A 163 2.16 -8.38 5.97
CA LEU A 163 1.89 -9.61 5.23
C LEU A 163 0.51 -9.67 4.57
N PRO A 164 -0.60 -9.20 5.20
CA PRO A 164 -1.90 -9.26 4.54
C PRO A 164 -2.11 -8.22 3.44
N LEU A 165 -1.30 -7.15 3.38
CA LEU A 165 -1.49 -6.07 2.40
C LEU A 165 -1.65 -6.53 0.93
N PRO A 166 -0.83 -7.46 0.40
CA PRO A 166 -1.03 -7.96 -0.95
C PRO A 166 -2.33 -8.74 -1.13
N PHE A 167 -2.82 -9.35 -0.06
CA PHE A 167 -4.01 -10.21 -0.10
C PHE A 167 -5.32 -9.44 0.09
N VAL A 168 -5.29 -8.17 0.51
CA VAL A 168 -6.51 -7.34 0.67
C VAL A 168 -7.31 -7.26 -0.63
N GLN A 169 -6.65 -7.29 -1.78
CA GLN A 169 -7.27 -7.26 -3.08
C GLN A 169 -8.18 -8.47 -3.32
N VAL A 170 -7.78 -9.66 -2.85
CA VAL A 170 -8.50 -10.90 -3.11
C VAL A 170 -9.94 -10.86 -2.56
N PRO A 171 -10.18 -10.60 -1.25
CA PRO A 171 -11.54 -10.52 -0.74
C PRO A 171 -12.32 -9.33 -1.29
N LEU A 172 -11.66 -8.20 -1.58
CA LEU A 172 -12.35 -7.01 -2.10
C LEU A 172 -12.89 -7.20 -3.53
N LEU A 173 -12.17 -7.94 -4.39
CA LEU A 173 -12.54 -8.07 -5.80
C LEU A 173 -13.22 -9.41 -6.09
N PHE A 174 -12.61 -10.52 -5.67
CA PHE A 174 -13.08 -11.86 -6.03
C PHE A 174 -14.20 -12.38 -5.14
N PHE A 175 -14.28 -11.92 -3.89
CA PHE A 175 -15.30 -12.33 -2.94
C PHE A 175 -16.27 -11.20 -2.57
N SER A 176 -16.34 -10.14 -3.37
CA SER A 176 -17.20 -8.98 -3.11
C SER A 176 -18.66 -9.39 -2.92
N GLN A 177 -19.20 -10.25 -3.80
CA GLN A 177 -20.59 -10.72 -3.78
C GLN A 177 -20.93 -11.66 -2.61
N VAL A 178 -19.92 -12.25 -1.97
CA VAL A 178 -20.09 -13.11 -0.79
C VAL A 178 -19.62 -12.46 0.51
N GLY A 179 -19.57 -11.14 0.53
CA GLY A 179 -19.22 -10.37 1.72
C GLY A 179 -17.73 -10.22 1.99
N GLY A 180 -16.88 -10.47 1.01
CA GLY A 180 -15.40 -10.36 1.13
C GLY A 180 -14.91 -8.97 1.54
N GLY A 181 -15.71 -7.92 1.32
CA GLY A 181 -15.44 -6.57 1.82
C GLY A 181 -15.37 -6.48 3.35
N VAL A 182 -16.07 -7.35 4.09
CA VAL A 182 -16.08 -7.31 5.55
C VAL A 182 -14.72 -7.68 6.16
N PRO A 183 -14.11 -8.84 5.88
CA PRO A 183 -12.79 -9.17 6.43
C PRO A 183 -11.69 -8.20 5.97
N ALA A 184 -11.72 -7.77 4.70
CA ALA A 184 -10.78 -6.77 4.20
C ALA A 184 -10.93 -5.44 4.93
N GLY A 185 -12.17 -4.99 5.13
CA GLY A 185 -12.47 -3.74 5.81
C GLY A 185 -12.09 -3.76 7.29
N LEU A 186 -12.32 -4.85 8.00
CA LEU A 186 -11.87 -5.02 9.39
C LEU A 186 -10.35 -4.94 9.51
N PHE A 187 -9.63 -5.58 8.59
CA PHE A 187 -8.17 -5.48 8.54
C PHE A 187 -7.71 -4.05 8.29
N LEU A 188 -8.28 -3.35 7.30
CA LEU A 188 -7.93 -1.95 6.99
C LEU A 188 -8.23 -1.02 8.17
N ALA A 189 -9.36 -1.18 8.83
CA ALA A 189 -9.71 -0.41 10.02
C ALA A 189 -8.71 -0.63 11.16
N ALA A 190 -8.31 -1.89 11.41
CA ALA A 190 -7.28 -2.21 12.41
C ALA A 190 -5.92 -1.59 12.08
N VAL A 191 -5.52 -1.59 10.80
CA VAL A 191 -4.30 -0.89 10.33
C VAL A 191 -4.42 0.60 10.59
N GLY A 192 -5.56 1.21 10.26
CA GLY A 192 -5.81 2.63 10.48
C GLY A 192 -5.74 3.02 11.94
N LEU A 193 -6.34 2.25 12.83
CA LEU A 193 -6.26 2.46 14.28
C LEU A 193 -4.82 2.34 14.79
N ALA A 194 -4.06 1.34 14.31
CA ALA A 194 -2.65 1.18 14.67
C ALA A 194 -1.78 2.37 14.23
N LEU A 195 -2.07 2.94 13.05
CA LEU A 195 -1.40 4.15 12.55
C LEU A 195 -1.74 5.37 13.42
N LEU A 196 -3.03 5.58 13.76
CA LEU A 196 -3.47 6.72 14.58
C LEU A 196 -2.96 6.65 16.02
N ALA A 197 -2.94 5.46 16.61
CA ALA A 197 -2.39 5.23 17.94
C ALA A 197 -0.87 5.41 18.02
N GLY A 198 -0.18 5.68 16.92
CA GLY A 198 1.29 5.82 16.86
C GLY A 198 2.04 4.53 17.19
N GLY A 199 1.36 3.38 17.17
CA GLY A 199 1.94 2.08 17.50
C GLY A 199 3.11 1.68 16.59
N ILE A 200 3.08 2.13 15.35
CA ILE A 200 4.14 1.91 14.36
C ILE A 200 5.38 2.74 14.72
N ASP A 201 5.20 4.03 15.00
CA ASP A 201 6.30 4.93 15.36
C ASP A 201 6.92 4.60 16.74
N ALA A 202 6.11 4.14 17.69
CA ALA A 202 6.59 3.70 19.01
C ALA A 202 7.51 2.48 18.90
N ARG A 203 7.18 1.53 18.02
CA ARG A 203 8.02 0.35 17.75
C ARG A 203 9.35 0.74 17.10
N ALA A 204 9.32 1.64 16.11
CA ALA A 204 10.53 2.16 15.47
C ALA A 204 11.47 2.84 16.46
N ARG A 205 10.93 3.67 17.37
CA ARG A 205 11.69 4.32 18.45
C ARG A 205 12.29 3.33 19.45
N ARG A 206 11.56 2.27 19.84
CA ARG A 206 12.09 1.22 20.73
C ARG A 206 13.25 0.45 20.10
N LEU A 207 13.17 0.15 18.81
CA LEU A 207 14.25 -0.52 18.09
C LEU A 207 15.50 0.36 17.97
N ALA A 208 15.33 1.65 17.70
CA ALA A 208 16.44 2.59 17.65
C ALA A 208 17.15 2.72 19.00
N ARG A 209 16.41 2.73 20.14
CA ARG A 209 17.00 2.78 21.51
C ARG A 209 17.73 1.51 21.93
N ARG A 210 17.48 0.35 21.28
CA ARG A 210 18.17 -0.91 21.59
C ARG A 210 19.42 -1.11 20.73
N ALA A 211 19.57 -0.32 19.68
CA ALA A 211 20.70 -0.42 18.74
C ALA A 211 21.83 0.59 19.02
N GLY A 212 21.61 1.58 19.92
CA GLY A 212 22.62 2.51 20.44
C GLY A 212 22.93 2.23 21.89
#